data_144ce500d23fcff645f0e5df0c44f772
#
_entry.id   144ce500d23fcff645f0e5df0c44f772
#
_cell.length_a   1.000
_cell.length_b   1.000
_cell.length_c   1.000
_cell.angle_alpha   90.00
_cell.angle_beta   90.00
_cell.angle_gamma   90.00
#
_symmetry.space_group_name_H-M   'P 1'
#
loop_
_entity.id
_entity.type
_entity.pdbx_description
1 polymer ?
#
loop_
_entity_poly.entity_id
_entity_poly.type
_entity_poly.pdbx_seq_one_letter_code
_entity_poly.pdbx_strand_id
1 'polypeptide(L)'
;MRPMLAVPASPPGVPPAGDAWVHEVKWDGVRLLAETRDGGVRLTNRTEVDVTPAYPEIVAAKGSLPDGLLLDGEVIALDASGRPTLQALASRMHVRDPLRTSRLAVSRPVTYMVFDLLRADGEDLTHRPLWERRERLDSLDIATATTPYLGRAVWQVSEQHEDGEALADATRRAGLEGVVSKRKDSLYVPGGRTDAWVKVPHRTEFVAVIGGWLPEATSPERLGALWVGQPADEATFESRPVLNLLGRVGSGLRHAQRDDLLQVLREIERPTCPFEPVPTGPEVRRARWVEPMLCAQVRYLAVTEGGALRQPVLRALRPDVAPVDAATAELYDIT
;
A
#
# COMPACT_ATOMS: atom_id res chain seq x y z
N MET A 1 14.86 -5.92 -6.11
CA MET A 1 15.04 -5.54 -4.67
C MET A 1 13.69 -5.28 -4.05
N ARG A 2 13.42 -5.83 -2.87
CA ARG A 2 12.18 -5.52 -2.11
C ARG A 2 12.39 -4.26 -1.26
N PRO A 3 11.39 -3.35 -1.16
CA PRO A 3 11.54 -2.15 -0.34
C PRO A 3 11.55 -2.46 1.17
N MET A 4 12.29 -1.63 1.93
CA MET A 4 12.30 -1.65 3.41
C MET A 4 10.93 -1.27 3.97
N LEU A 5 10.54 -1.85 5.10
CA LEU A 5 9.23 -1.69 5.71
C LEU A 5 9.30 -0.95 7.04
N ALA A 6 8.30 -0.13 7.32
CA ALA A 6 8.14 0.54 8.61
C ALA A 6 7.42 -0.37 9.62
N VAL A 7 7.82 -0.25 10.91
CA VAL A 7 7.06 -0.78 12.04
C VAL A 7 5.96 0.21 12.47
N PRO A 8 4.90 -0.24 13.14
CA PRO A 8 3.94 0.66 13.74
C PRO A 8 4.52 1.44 14.93
N ALA A 9 3.95 2.62 15.20
CA ALA A 9 4.32 3.40 16.38
C ALA A 9 3.88 2.72 17.67
N SER A 10 4.70 2.84 18.71
CA SER A 10 4.37 2.45 20.07
C SER A 10 4.73 3.60 21.03
N PRO A 11 3.72 4.25 21.64
CA PRO A 11 2.29 4.02 21.56
C PRO A 11 1.70 4.38 20.19
N PRO A 12 0.55 3.76 19.79
CA PRO A 12 -0.11 4.06 18.51
C PRO A 12 -0.49 5.54 18.38
N GLY A 13 -0.36 6.07 17.16
CA GLY A 13 -0.76 7.45 16.86
C GLY A 13 0.22 8.54 17.32
N VAL A 14 1.32 8.18 17.99
CA VAL A 14 2.33 9.11 18.50
C VAL A 14 3.64 8.96 17.71
N PRO A 15 4.10 9.99 16.99
CA PRO A 15 5.41 9.98 16.37
C PRO A 15 6.53 9.89 17.42
N PRO A 16 7.64 9.16 17.14
CA PRO A 16 8.80 9.23 18.00
C PRO A 16 9.37 10.67 18.03
N ALA A 17 9.84 11.10 19.18
CA ALA A 17 10.38 12.42 19.40
C ALA A 17 11.92 12.47 19.40
N GLY A 18 12.48 13.64 19.23
CA GLY A 18 13.92 13.95 19.34
C GLY A 18 14.63 14.10 18.00
N ASP A 19 15.80 14.77 18.04
CA ASP A 19 16.57 15.23 16.88
C ASP A 19 17.11 14.09 15.98
N ALA A 20 17.03 12.84 16.44
CA ALA A 20 17.44 11.66 15.66
C ALA A 20 16.44 11.29 14.57
N TRP A 21 15.26 11.90 14.57
CA TRP A 21 14.16 11.57 13.67
C TRP A 21 13.89 12.69 12.67
N VAL A 22 13.43 12.28 11.48
CA VAL A 22 12.74 13.11 10.51
C VAL A 22 11.39 12.48 10.19
N HIS A 23 10.46 13.30 9.81
CA HIS A 23 9.07 12.90 9.62
C HIS A 23 8.60 13.31 8.22
N GLU A 24 7.89 12.40 7.57
CA GLU A 24 7.33 12.59 6.23
C GLU A 24 5.84 12.26 6.24
N VAL A 25 5.10 12.82 5.29
CA VAL A 25 3.70 12.43 5.08
C VAL A 25 3.65 10.93 4.73
N LYS A 26 2.78 10.19 5.39
CA LYS A 26 2.43 8.84 4.98
C LYS A 26 1.44 8.94 3.82
N TRP A 27 1.96 8.75 2.61
CA TRP A 27 1.18 8.80 1.39
C TRP A 27 0.27 7.57 1.26
N ASP A 28 -1.02 7.78 0.93
CA ASP A 28 -1.99 6.70 0.69
C ASP A 28 -1.98 6.30 -0.79
N GLY A 29 -1.11 5.38 -1.15
CA GLY A 29 -0.85 4.97 -2.53
C GLY A 29 -0.34 3.54 -2.67
N VAL A 30 0.49 3.34 -3.69
CA VAL A 30 1.20 2.09 -3.96
C VAL A 30 2.69 2.34 -4.04
N ARG A 31 3.45 1.62 -3.22
CA ARG A 31 4.90 1.74 -3.18
C ARG A 31 5.55 1.07 -4.37
N LEU A 32 6.42 1.83 -5.04
CA LEU A 32 7.21 1.35 -6.17
C LEU A 32 8.67 1.73 -6.01
N LEU A 33 9.54 0.87 -6.53
CA LEU A 33 10.92 1.24 -6.84
C LEU A 33 10.99 1.64 -8.31
N ALA A 34 11.59 2.81 -8.58
CA ALA A 34 11.85 3.30 -9.93
C ALA A 34 13.33 3.18 -10.24
N GLU A 35 13.67 2.40 -11.25
CA GLU A 35 15.02 2.26 -11.78
C GLU A 35 15.13 3.00 -13.11
N THR A 36 16.00 4.02 -13.18
CA THR A 36 16.31 4.69 -14.45
C THR A 36 17.36 3.91 -15.20
N ARG A 37 17.07 3.53 -16.44
CA ARG A 37 17.96 2.70 -17.26
C ARG A 37 17.61 2.82 -18.75
N ASP A 38 18.60 2.67 -19.59
CA ASP A 38 18.45 2.63 -21.05
C ASP A 38 17.63 3.82 -21.60
N GLY A 39 17.80 5.01 -21.00
CA GLY A 39 17.02 6.21 -21.32
C GLY A 39 15.56 6.20 -20.84
N GLY A 40 15.11 5.15 -20.17
CA GLY A 40 13.74 4.97 -19.65
C GLY A 40 13.67 4.79 -18.14
N VAL A 41 12.52 4.32 -17.69
CA VAL A 41 12.25 3.99 -16.28
C VAL A 41 11.61 2.61 -16.21
N ARG A 42 12.08 1.79 -15.30
CA ARG A 42 11.44 0.54 -14.90
C ARG A 42 10.84 0.71 -13.52
N LEU A 43 9.56 0.35 -13.36
CA LEU A 43 8.84 0.41 -12.09
C LEU A 43 8.57 -1.01 -11.59
N THR A 44 8.97 -1.29 -10.34
CA THR A 44 8.70 -2.57 -9.69
C THR A 44 7.93 -2.35 -8.39
N ASN A 45 6.94 -3.19 -8.15
CA ASN A 45 6.18 -3.15 -6.92
C ASN A 45 6.89 -3.88 -5.75
N ARG A 46 6.27 -3.90 -4.58
CA ARG A 46 6.78 -4.54 -3.37
C ARG A 46 7.13 -6.04 -3.56
N THR A 47 6.42 -6.75 -4.44
CA THR A 47 6.66 -8.16 -4.76
C THR A 47 7.57 -8.35 -5.97
N GLU A 48 8.32 -7.31 -6.37
CA GLU A 48 9.28 -7.28 -7.47
C GLU A 48 8.66 -7.51 -8.87
N VAL A 49 7.33 -7.40 -8.98
CA VAL A 49 6.63 -7.49 -10.25
C VAL A 49 6.80 -6.17 -11.02
N ASP A 50 7.12 -6.28 -12.31
CA ASP A 50 7.20 -5.14 -13.21
C ASP A 50 5.80 -4.58 -13.49
N VAL A 51 5.59 -3.33 -13.10
CA VAL A 51 4.33 -2.58 -13.28
C VAL A 51 4.50 -1.35 -14.16
N THR A 52 5.63 -1.23 -14.84
CA THR A 52 5.97 -0.11 -15.74
C THR A 52 4.82 0.23 -16.72
N PRO A 53 4.16 -0.75 -17.38
CA PRO A 53 3.09 -0.45 -18.32
C PRO A 53 1.85 0.22 -17.69
N ALA A 54 1.68 0.14 -16.38
CA ALA A 54 0.53 0.76 -15.71
C ALA A 54 0.67 2.28 -15.53
N TYR A 55 1.90 2.83 -15.63
CA TYR A 55 2.21 4.23 -15.32
C TYR A 55 3.01 4.93 -16.42
N PRO A 56 2.47 5.03 -17.65
CA PRO A 56 3.22 5.62 -18.79
C PRO A 56 3.59 7.08 -18.56
N GLU A 57 2.83 7.84 -17.76
CA GLU A 57 3.14 9.22 -17.39
C GLU A 57 4.43 9.34 -16.56
N ILE A 58 4.69 8.40 -15.65
CA ILE A 58 5.92 8.38 -14.84
C ILE A 58 7.13 8.12 -15.77
N VAL A 59 6.99 7.18 -16.68
CA VAL A 59 8.03 6.85 -17.66
C VAL A 59 8.31 8.04 -18.58
N ALA A 60 7.25 8.65 -19.14
CA ALA A 60 7.37 9.79 -20.04
C ALA A 60 7.96 11.04 -19.37
N ALA A 61 7.75 11.20 -18.06
CA ALA A 61 8.20 12.36 -17.29
C ALA A 61 9.66 12.22 -16.77
N LYS A 62 10.40 11.16 -17.09
CA LYS A 62 11.80 10.97 -16.63
C LYS A 62 12.69 12.21 -16.88
N GLY A 63 12.48 12.90 -17.98
CA GLY A 63 13.26 14.10 -18.32
C GLY A 63 14.76 13.82 -18.44
N SER A 64 15.57 14.65 -17.79
CA SER A 64 17.05 14.58 -17.80
C SER A 64 17.62 13.76 -16.64
N LEU A 65 16.81 13.06 -15.85
CA LEU A 65 17.33 12.19 -14.79
C LEU A 65 18.36 11.20 -15.37
N PRO A 66 19.54 11.07 -14.75
CA PRO A 66 20.58 10.16 -15.24
C PRO A 66 20.11 8.70 -15.15
N ASP A 67 20.71 7.83 -15.95
CA ASP A 67 20.51 6.40 -15.82
C ASP A 67 21.30 5.84 -14.63
N GLY A 68 20.86 4.71 -14.10
CA GLY A 68 21.51 4.03 -12.98
C GLY A 68 20.98 4.43 -11.60
N LEU A 69 19.99 5.32 -11.52
CA LEU A 69 19.32 5.61 -10.25
C LEU A 69 18.39 4.45 -9.86
N LEU A 70 18.29 4.20 -8.55
CA LEU A 70 17.23 3.39 -7.95
C LEU A 70 16.57 4.23 -6.87
N LEU A 71 15.33 4.61 -7.10
CA LEU A 71 14.54 5.51 -6.26
C LEU A 71 13.40 4.73 -5.59
N ASP A 72 13.13 5.05 -4.34
CA ASP A 72 12.00 4.50 -3.58
C ASP A 72 10.94 5.58 -3.38
N GLY A 73 9.70 5.25 -3.65
CA GLY A 73 8.63 6.23 -3.59
C GLY A 73 7.23 5.59 -3.57
N GLU A 74 6.24 6.45 -3.41
CA GLU A 74 4.83 6.09 -3.42
C GLU A 74 4.13 6.69 -4.63
N VAL A 75 3.45 5.88 -5.42
CA VAL A 75 2.56 6.37 -6.47
C VAL A 75 1.22 6.70 -5.85
N ILE A 76 0.80 7.95 -6.01
CA ILE A 76 -0.47 8.46 -5.49
C ILE A 76 -1.38 8.93 -6.59
N ALA A 77 -2.70 8.86 -6.35
CA ALA A 77 -3.72 9.53 -7.15
C ALA A 77 -4.63 10.33 -6.22
N LEU A 78 -5.07 11.49 -6.68
CA LEU A 78 -5.92 12.38 -5.90
C LEU A 78 -7.40 12.05 -6.12
N ASP A 79 -8.19 12.10 -5.06
CA ASP A 79 -9.65 12.04 -5.12
C ASP A 79 -10.24 13.40 -5.59
N ALA A 80 -11.57 13.49 -5.65
CA ALA A 80 -12.26 14.71 -6.05
C ALA A 80 -12.05 15.90 -5.09
N SER A 81 -11.59 15.65 -3.88
CA SER A 81 -11.24 16.68 -2.88
C SER A 81 -9.76 17.06 -2.91
N GLY A 82 -8.98 16.48 -3.83
CA GLY A 82 -7.54 16.73 -3.94
C GLY A 82 -6.68 15.96 -2.93
N ARG A 83 -7.24 14.95 -2.24
CA ARG A 83 -6.50 14.12 -1.28
C ARG A 83 -5.96 12.85 -1.92
N PRO A 84 -4.72 12.45 -1.63
CA PRO A 84 -4.20 11.16 -2.04
C PRO A 84 -4.97 10.04 -1.36
N THR A 85 -5.51 9.10 -2.17
CA THR A 85 -6.20 7.92 -1.64
C THR A 85 -5.93 6.70 -2.50
N LEU A 86 -5.72 5.54 -1.86
CA LEU A 86 -5.58 4.28 -2.57
C LEU A 86 -6.83 3.97 -3.43
N GLN A 87 -8.01 4.41 -3.01
CA GLN A 87 -9.24 4.23 -3.77
C GLN A 87 -9.24 5.01 -5.11
N ALA A 88 -8.66 6.21 -5.13
CA ALA A 88 -8.49 6.97 -6.38
C ALA A 88 -7.53 6.24 -7.33
N LEU A 89 -6.50 5.58 -6.78
CA LEU A 89 -5.52 4.80 -7.53
C LEU A 89 -6.05 3.44 -8.00
N ALA A 90 -7.07 2.86 -7.36
CA ALA A 90 -7.55 1.49 -7.60
C ALA A 90 -7.85 1.18 -9.09
N SER A 91 -8.37 2.16 -9.85
CA SER A 91 -8.64 2.00 -11.28
C SER A 91 -7.38 1.86 -12.16
N ARG A 92 -6.20 2.13 -11.60
CA ARG A 92 -4.90 2.09 -12.28
C ARG A 92 -4.11 0.80 -11.99
N MET A 93 -4.32 0.19 -10.84
CA MET A 93 -3.44 -0.82 -10.26
C MET A 93 -3.32 -2.13 -11.06
N HIS A 94 -4.29 -2.48 -11.90
CA HIS A 94 -4.32 -3.76 -12.64
C HIS A 94 -4.37 -3.62 -14.16
N VAL A 95 -4.34 -2.39 -14.65
CA VAL A 95 -4.54 -2.17 -16.08
C VAL A 95 -3.23 -2.43 -16.81
N ARG A 96 -3.24 -3.43 -17.71
CA ARG A 96 -2.12 -3.79 -18.58
C ARG A 96 -2.35 -3.41 -20.04
N ASP A 97 -3.59 -3.12 -20.41
CA ASP A 97 -3.94 -2.69 -21.78
C ASP A 97 -3.37 -1.30 -22.06
N PRO A 98 -2.51 -1.15 -23.08
CA PRO A 98 -1.81 0.11 -23.35
C PRO A 98 -2.74 1.28 -23.70
N LEU A 99 -3.85 1.02 -24.41
CA LEU A 99 -4.81 2.07 -24.77
C LEU A 99 -5.58 2.54 -23.53
N ARG A 100 -5.94 1.61 -22.67
CA ARG A 100 -6.64 1.93 -21.41
C ARG A 100 -5.71 2.67 -20.45
N THR A 101 -4.45 2.24 -20.29
CA THR A 101 -3.48 2.94 -19.43
C THR A 101 -3.21 4.36 -19.92
N SER A 102 -3.05 4.58 -21.23
CA SER A 102 -2.86 5.93 -21.80
C SER A 102 -4.06 6.84 -21.53
N ARG A 103 -5.28 6.34 -21.71
CA ARG A 103 -6.51 7.11 -21.39
C ARG A 103 -6.58 7.46 -19.89
N LEU A 104 -6.24 6.51 -19.03
CA LEU A 104 -6.25 6.72 -17.59
C LEU A 104 -5.14 7.67 -17.14
N ALA A 105 -3.96 7.66 -17.77
CA ALA A 105 -2.90 8.63 -17.50
C ALA A 105 -3.35 10.08 -17.72
N VAL A 106 -4.27 10.30 -18.67
CA VAL A 106 -4.86 11.62 -18.92
C VAL A 106 -6.00 11.93 -17.94
N SER A 107 -6.95 11.00 -17.77
CA SER A 107 -8.17 11.22 -17.00
C SER A 107 -8.02 11.05 -15.48
N ARG A 108 -7.02 10.29 -15.05
CA ARG A 108 -6.69 9.99 -13.65
C ARG A 108 -5.16 9.92 -13.48
N PRO A 109 -4.48 11.06 -13.66
CA PRO A 109 -3.03 11.11 -13.56
C PRO A 109 -2.56 10.75 -12.15
N VAL A 110 -1.36 10.21 -12.07
CA VAL A 110 -0.69 9.89 -10.81
C VAL A 110 0.52 10.79 -10.59
N THR A 111 0.97 10.86 -9.34
CA THR A 111 2.25 11.46 -8.95
C THR A 111 3.10 10.41 -8.25
N TYR A 112 4.38 10.35 -8.54
CA TYR A 112 5.36 9.52 -7.86
C TYR A 112 6.08 10.38 -6.81
N MET A 113 5.77 10.12 -5.54
CA MET A 113 6.34 10.80 -4.37
C MET A 113 7.61 10.07 -3.95
N VAL A 114 8.77 10.56 -4.38
CA VAL A 114 10.07 9.99 -4.07
C VAL A 114 10.48 10.38 -2.66
N PHE A 115 10.94 9.44 -1.86
CA PHE A 115 11.36 9.70 -0.48
C PHE A 115 12.70 9.05 -0.11
N ASP A 116 13.33 8.25 -0.99
CA ASP A 116 14.66 7.69 -0.76
C ASP A 116 15.39 7.42 -2.08
N LEU A 117 16.72 7.43 -2.02
CA LEU A 117 17.62 7.11 -3.12
C LEU A 117 18.52 5.95 -2.70
N LEU A 118 18.42 4.82 -3.42
CA LEU A 118 19.06 3.57 -3.04
C LEU A 118 20.29 3.24 -3.90
N ARG A 119 20.40 3.84 -5.09
CA ARG A 119 21.56 3.72 -5.98
C ARG A 119 21.70 4.98 -6.82
N ALA A 120 22.92 5.48 -6.97
CA ALA A 120 23.29 6.56 -7.86
C ALA A 120 24.76 6.40 -8.28
N ASP A 121 25.14 6.84 -9.48
CA ASP A 121 26.51 6.83 -9.98
C ASP A 121 27.21 5.47 -9.89
N GLY A 122 26.45 4.38 -10.01
CA GLY A 122 26.94 3.01 -9.86
C GLY A 122 27.16 2.55 -8.39
N GLU A 123 26.97 3.44 -7.40
CA GLU A 123 27.12 3.14 -5.98
C GLU A 123 25.80 2.65 -5.38
N ASP A 124 25.85 1.53 -4.62
CA ASP A 124 24.75 1.10 -3.75
C ASP A 124 24.76 1.94 -2.47
N LEU A 125 23.70 2.71 -2.25
CA LEU A 125 23.57 3.62 -1.11
C LEU A 125 22.82 3.00 0.07
N THR A 126 22.36 1.76 -0.01
CA THR A 126 21.60 1.13 1.07
C THR A 126 22.37 1.04 2.38
N HIS A 127 23.69 1.00 2.32
CA HIS A 127 24.60 1.01 3.46
C HIS A 127 25.02 2.40 3.95
N ARG A 128 24.48 3.46 3.35
CA ARG A 128 24.65 4.84 3.81
C ARG A 128 23.51 5.25 4.73
N PRO A 129 23.75 6.15 5.69
CA PRO A 129 22.69 6.67 6.54
C PRO A 129 21.65 7.46 5.74
N LEU A 130 20.42 7.54 6.23
CA LEU A 130 19.31 8.22 5.55
C LEU A 130 19.64 9.67 5.19
N TRP A 131 20.29 10.42 6.09
CA TRP A 131 20.64 11.82 5.84
C TRP A 131 21.54 11.98 4.60
N GLU A 132 22.50 11.08 4.39
CA GLU A 132 23.40 11.10 3.22
C GLU A 132 22.64 10.71 1.92
N ARG A 133 21.78 9.70 1.99
CA ARG A 133 20.93 9.31 0.86
C ARG A 133 19.97 10.42 0.48
N ARG A 134 19.45 11.14 1.47
CA ARG A 134 18.55 12.28 1.26
C ARG A 134 19.27 13.48 0.64
N GLU A 135 20.44 13.84 1.11
CA GLU A 135 21.27 14.90 0.52
C GLU A 135 21.54 14.62 -0.97
N ARG A 136 21.88 13.39 -1.31
CA ARG A 136 22.06 12.98 -2.71
C ARG A 136 20.75 13.00 -3.51
N LEU A 137 19.64 12.62 -2.91
CA LEU A 137 18.32 12.73 -3.55
C LEU A 137 17.98 14.18 -3.86
N ASP A 138 18.19 15.08 -2.92
CA ASP A 138 17.89 16.50 -3.07
C ASP A 138 18.81 17.15 -4.13
N SER A 139 20.07 16.69 -4.25
CA SER A 139 21.01 17.15 -5.30
C SER A 139 20.61 16.77 -6.73
N LEU A 140 19.72 15.78 -6.90
CA LEU A 140 19.19 15.43 -8.22
C LEU A 140 18.22 16.47 -8.78
N ASP A 141 17.74 17.40 -7.93
CA ASP A 141 16.73 18.41 -8.27
C ASP A 141 15.59 17.83 -9.15
N ILE A 142 14.90 16.86 -8.61
CA ILE A 142 13.84 16.10 -9.29
C ILE A 142 12.85 17.04 -10.00
N ALA A 143 12.53 18.18 -9.38
CA ALA A 143 11.57 19.15 -9.93
C ALA A 143 12.03 19.75 -11.26
N THR A 144 13.33 20.02 -11.39
CA THR A 144 13.95 20.58 -12.62
C THR A 144 14.36 19.47 -13.58
N ALA A 145 14.84 18.32 -13.07
CA ALA A 145 15.33 17.22 -13.88
C ALA A 145 14.23 16.47 -14.61
N THR A 146 13.00 16.47 -14.10
CA THR A 146 11.87 15.79 -14.71
C THR A 146 11.03 16.74 -15.59
N THR A 147 10.31 16.15 -16.57
CA THR A 147 9.41 16.90 -17.45
C THR A 147 7.96 16.75 -16.97
N PRO A 148 7.18 17.84 -16.94
CA PRO A 148 5.75 17.73 -16.68
C PRO A 148 5.03 16.87 -17.73
N TYR A 149 4.15 15.99 -17.30
CA TYR A 149 3.26 15.25 -18.18
C TYR A 149 1.92 16.00 -18.29
N LEU A 150 1.56 16.45 -19.49
CA LEU A 150 0.38 17.30 -19.72
C LEU A 150 0.29 18.51 -18.77
N GLY A 151 1.43 19.16 -18.53
CA GLY A 151 1.52 20.35 -17.66
C GLY A 151 1.47 20.05 -16.15
N ARG A 152 1.57 18.78 -15.73
CA ARG A 152 1.55 18.37 -14.32
C ARG A 152 2.91 17.79 -13.91
N ALA A 153 3.40 18.17 -12.73
CA ALA A 153 4.55 17.53 -12.13
C ALA A 153 4.18 16.10 -11.70
N VAL A 154 4.81 15.12 -12.34
CA VAL A 154 4.55 13.69 -12.09
C VAL A 154 5.53 13.13 -11.06
N TRP A 155 6.75 13.64 -11.01
CA TRP A 155 7.75 13.30 -10.01
C TRP A 155 7.85 14.41 -8.98
N GLN A 156 7.79 14.07 -7.71
CA GLN A 156 7.96 15.00 -6.60
C GLN A 156 8.74 14.33 -5.49
N VAL A 157 9.51 15.11 -4.72
CA VAL A 157 10.21 14.61 -3.54
C VAL A 157 9.33 14.85 -2.31
N SER A 158 9.16 13.85 -1.49
CA SER A 158 8.45 13.96 -0.21
C SER A 158 9.25 14.86 0.75
N GLU A 159 8.62 15.88 1.30
CA GLU A 159 9.28 16.79 2.24
C GLU A 159 9.55 16.12 3.59
N GLN A 160 10.69 16.49 4.21
CA GLN A 160 11.05 16.06 5.56
C GLN A 160 10.78 17.19 6.55
N HIS A 161 10.27 16.83 7.72
CA HIS A 161 9.94 17.74 8.82
C HIS A 161 10.62 17.28 10.11
N GLU A 162 11.08 18.24 10.91
CA GLU A 162 11.73 17.96 12.20
C GLU A 162 10.72 17.75 13.33
N ASP A 163 9.53 18.35 13.24
CA ASP A 163 8.48 18.26 14.25
C ASP A 163 7.40 17.24 13.83
N GLY A 164 7.49 16.04 14.40
CA GLY A 164 6.58 14.95 14.09
C GLY A 164 5.17 15.15 14.64
N GLU A 165 5.00 15.82 15.77
CA GLU A 165 3.68 16.10 16.35
C GLU A 165 2.96 17.16 15.52
N ALA A 166 3.64 18.25 15.18
CA ALA A 166 3.08 19.29 14.31
C ALA A 166 2.68 18.70 12.94
N LEU A 167 3.52 17.84 12.35
CA LEU A 167 3.19 17.16 11.09
C LEU A 167 2.01 16.22 11.27
N ALA A 168 1.94 15.42 12.35
CA ALA A 168 0.82 14.52 12.61
C ALA A 168 -0.49 15.29 12.75
N ASP A 169 -0.48 16.43 13.42
CA ASP A 169 -1.65 17.29 13.54
C ASP A 169 -2.05 17.96 12.21
N ALA A 170 -1.09 18.42 11.43
CA ALA A 170 -1.34 18.97 10.10
C ALA A 170 -1.94 17.93 9.15
N THR A 171 -1.35 16.73 9.09
CA THR A 171 -1.82 15.64 8.23
C THR A 171 -3.19 15.11 8.68
N ARG A 172 -3.49 15.10 9.99
CA ARG A 172 -4.82 14.74 10.51
C ARG A 172 -5.88 15.77 10.09
N ARG A 173 -5.61 17.06 10.23
CA ARG A 173 -6.51 18.13 9.77
C ARG A 173 -6.73 18.09 8.26
N ALA A 174 -5.70 17.80 7.48
CA ALA A 174 -5.79 17.63 6.03
C ALA A 174 -6.47 16.32 5.58
N GLY A 175 -6.80 15.41 6.51
CA GLY A 175 -7.42 14.12 6.21
C GLY A 175 -6.50 13.16 5.46
N LEU A 176 -5.17 13.32 5.63
CA LEU A 176 -4.14 12.42 5.08
C LEU A 176 -4.04 11.16 5.93
N GLU A 177 -3.32 10.15 5.43
CA GLU A 177 -3.24 8.83 6.04
C GLU A 177 -2.49 8.83 7.38
N GLY A 178 -1.46 9.66 7.52
CA GLY A 178 -0.62 9.73 8.71
C GLY A 178 0.78 10.27 8.43
N VAL A 179 1.73 9.81 9.23
CA VAL A 179 3.14 10.18 9.18
C VAL A 179 4.01 8.93 9.13
N VAL A 180 5.16 9.01 8.47
CA VAL A 180 6.28 8.05 8.61
C VAL A 180 7.46 8.78 9.21
N SER A 181 7.91 8.32 10.38
CA SER A 181 9.10 8.83 11.04
C SER A 181 10.29 7.93 10.72
N LYS A 182 11.41 8.52 10.35
CA LYS A 182 12.62 7.80 9.94
C LYS A 182 13.81 8.27 10.76
N ARG A 183 14.63 7.37 11.26
CA ARG A 183 15.89 7.75 11.92
C ARG A 183 16.87 8.29 10.89
N LYS A 184 17.47 9.43 11.18
CA LYS A 184 18.43 10.12 10.30
C LYS A 184 19.66 9.25 9.99
N ASP A 185 20.10 8.45 10.96
CA ASP A 185 21.26 7.55 10.85
C ASP A 185 20.93 6.16 10.31
N SER A 186 19.67 5.91 9.92
CA SER A 186 19.22 4.58 9.50
C SER A 186 19.83 4.14 8.17
N LEU A 187 20.29 2.89 8.14
CA LEU A 187 20.58 2.20 6.88
C LEU A 187 19.28 1.72 6.23
N TYR A 188 19.34 1.49 4.93
CA TYR A 188 18.21 0.89 4.23
C TYR A 188 18.36 -0.64 4.19
N VAL A 189 17.41 -1.36 4.77
CA VAL A 189 17.41 -2.84 4.84
C VAL A 189 16.41 -3.40 3.82
N PRO A 190 16.86 -3.82 2.62
CA PRO A 190 15.97 -4.32 1.59
C PRO A 190 15.11 -5.50 2.07
N GLY A 191 13.77 -5.39 1.90
CA GLY A 191 12.80 -6.38 2.34
C GLY A 191 12.65 -6.51 3.86
N GLY A 192 13.52 -5.83 4.63
CA GLY A 192 13.53 -5.89 6.08
C GLY A 192 12.50 -4.95 6.73
N ARG A 193 12.22 -5.23 7.99
CA ARG A 193 11.40 -4.42 8.87
C ARG A 193 12.22 -4.07 10.10
N THR A 194 12.43 -2.78 10.34
CA THR A 194 13.23 -2.30 11.47
C THR A 194 12.49 -1.16 12.17
N ASP A 195 12.84 -0.91 13.43
CA ASP A 195 12.35 0.21 14.24
C ASP A 195 12.91 1.58 13.80
N ALA A 196 13.85 1.57 12.86
CA ALA A 196 14.38 2.81 12.28
C ALA A 196 13.38 3.57 11.39
N TRP A 197 12.34 2.88 10.91
CA TRP A 197 11.21 3.50 10.21
C TRP A 197 9.91 3.16 10.94
N VAL A 198 9.19 4.19 11.36
CA VAL A 198 7.97 4.08 12.19
C VAL A 198 6.80 4.72 11.46
N LYS A 199 5.75 3.94 11.21
CA LYS A 199 4.49 4.47 10.65
C LYS A 199 3.54 4.89 11.76
N VAL A 200 2.90 6.06 11.61
CA VAL A 200 1.95 6.67 12.54
C VAL A 200 0.66 6.97 11.77
N PRO A 201 -0.18 5.98 11.51
CA PRO A 201 -1.43 6.19 10.79
C PRO A 201 -2.46 6.91 11.67
N HIS A 202 -3.28 7.79 11.06
CA HIS A 202 -4.40 8.47 11.75
C HIS A 202 -5.66 7.62 11.83
N ARG A 203 -5.71 6.51 11.05
CA ARG A 203 -6.82 5.55 11.05
C ARG A 203 -6.25 4.16 11.09
N THR A 204 -6.95 3.30 11.77
CA THR A 204 -6.53 1.90 11.85
C THR A 204 -6.94 1.21 10.55
N GLU A 205 -5.98 0.97 9.70
CA GLU A 205 -6.13 0.19 8.48
C GLU A 205 -5.07 -0.91 8.46
N PHE A 206 -5.44 -2.06 7.95
CA PHE A 206 -4.50 -3.15 7.75
C PHE A 206 -4.83 -3.91 6.48
N VAL A 207 -3.92 -4.77 6.04
CA VAL A 207 -4.14 -5.63 4.89
C VAL A 207 -4.59 -7.00 5.38
N ALA A 208 -5.81 -7.37 5.03
CA ALA A 208 -6.40 -8.68 5.28
C ALA A 208 -6.30 -9.57 4.03
N VAL A 209 -6.31 -10.87 4.24
CA VAL A 209 -6.46 -11.88 3.16
C VAL A 209 -7.93 -12.24 3.02
N ILE A 210 -8.42 -12.29 1.79
CA ILE A 210 -9.77 -12.74 1.47
C ILE A 210 -9.77 -14.27 1.44
N GLY A 211 -10.59 -14.89 2.31
CA GLY A 211 -10.74 -16.35 2.37
C GLY A 211 -12.13 -16.82 1.96
N GLY A 212 -13.04 -15.92 1.63
CA GLY A 212 -14.38 -16.27 1.18
C GLY A 212 -15.26 -15.08 0.91
N TRP A 213 -16.45 -15.36 0.39
CA TRP A 213 -17.46 -14.35 0.16
C TRP A 213 -18.87 -14.84 0.48
N LEU A 214 -19.77 -13.90 0.67
CA LEU A 214 -21.20 -14.13 0.89
C LEU A 214 -21.99 -13.47 -0.23
N PRO A 215 -22.97 -14.17 -0.82
CA PRO A 215 -23.93 -13.55 -1.71
C PRO A 215 -24.84 -12.57 -0.94
N GLU A 216 -25.39 -11.60 -1.63
CA GLU A 216 -26.46 -10.75 -1.08
C GLU A 216 -27.67 -11.61 -0.70
N ALA A 217 -28.40 -11.18 0.32
CA ALA A 217 -29.55 -11.96 0.80
C ALA A 217 -30.68 -12.05 -0.24
N THR A 218 -30.87 -10.99 -1.01
CA THR A 218 -31.93 -10.84 -2.04
C THR A 218 -31.46 -11.17 -3.45
N SER A 219 -30.14 -11.30 -3.68
CA SER A 219 -29.55 -11.51 -5.00
C SER A 219 -28.34 -12.42 -4.89
N PRO A 220 -28.54 -13.78 -4.99
CA PRO A 220 -27.45 -14.75 -4.81
C PRO A 220 -26.29 -14.61 -5.81
N GLU A 221 -26.53 -13.92 -6.93
CA GLU A 221 -25.54 -13.64 -7.97
C GLU A 221 -24.65 -12.44 -7.66
N ARG A 222 -24.95 -11.70 -6.59
CA ARG A 222 -24.22 -10.50 -6.21
C ARG A 222 -23.38 -10.70 -4.97
N LEU A 223 -22.24 -9.99 -4.92
CA LEU A 223 -21.36 -9.97 -3.77
C LEU A 223 -21.96 -9.12 -2.64
N GLY A 224 -22.32 -9.76 -1.53
CA GLY A 224 -22.83 -9.10 -0.32
C GLY A 224 -21.74 -8.71 0.66
N ALA A 225 -20.84 -9.64 0.97
CA ALA A 225 -19.73 -9.40 1.90
C ALA A 225 -18.55 -10.32 1.61
N LEU A 226 -17.38 -9.92 2.09
CA LEU A 226 -16.16 -10.74 2.09
C LEU A 226 -15.92 -11.32 3.49
N TRP A 227 -15.48 -12.56 3.55
CA TRP A 227 -14.83 -13.11 4.73
C TRP A 227 -13.35 -12.82 4.66
N VAL A 228 -12.80 -12.21 5.70
CA VAL A 228 -11.41 -11.81 5.75
C VAL A 228 -10.69 -12.37 6.95
N GLY A 229 -9.41 -12.61 6.80
CA GLY A 229 -8.56 -13.10 7.85
C GLY A 229 -7.12 -12.66 7.68
N GLN A 230 -6.28 -13.17 8.57
CA GLN A 230 -4.85 -12.91 8.60
C GLN A 230 -4.11 -14.24 8.77
N PRO A 231 -3.01 -14.51 8.05
CA PRO A 231 -2.14 -15.64 8.38
C PRO A 231 -1.64 -15.53 9.82
N ALA A 232 -1.53 -16.65 10.52
CA ALA A 232 -0.97 -16.66 11.87
C ALA A 232 0.50 -16.24 11.87
N ASP A 233 1.25 -16.84 10.96
CA ASP A 233 2.66 -16.54 10.67
C ASP A 233 2.98 -16.96 9.22
N GLU A 234 4.14 -16.50 8.74
CA GLU A 234 4.60 -16.74 7.37
C GLU A 234 4.82 -18.23 7.08
N ALA A 235 5.57 -18.92 7.94
CA ALA A 235 5.95 -20.33 7.73
C ALA A 235 4.75 -21.27 7.74
N THR A 236 3.80 -21.03 8.63
CA THR A 236 2.55 -21.82 8.69
C THR A 236 1.73 -21.59 7.45
N PHE A 237 1.60 -20.35 6.99
CA PHE A 237 0.79 -20.02 5.81
C PHE A 237 1.38 -20.58 4.52
N GLU A 238 2.71 -20.57 4.35
CA GLU A 238 3.37 -21.18 3.18
C GLU A 238 3.16 -22.69 3.09
N SER A 239 3.18 -23.36 4.25
CA SER A 239 2.99 -24.82 4.31
C SER A 239 1.51 -25.23 4.23
N ARG A 240 0.63 -24.43 4.81
CA ARG A 240 -0.81 -24.64 4.91
C ARG A 240 -1.52 -23.27 4.92
N PRO A 241 -2.12 -22.85 3.81
CA PRO A 241 -2.73 -21.52 3.68
C PRO A 241 -4.03 -21.42 4.50
N VAL A 242 -3.89 -21.25 5.81
CA VAL A 242 -4.95 -21.08 6.79
C VAL A 242 -4.87 -19.68 7.40
N LEU A 243 -6.05 -19.13 7.68
CA LEU A 243 -6.23 -17.76 8.16
C LEU A 243 -6.89 -17.73 9.54
N ASN A 244 -6.39 -16.90 10.44
CA ASN A 244 -7.13 -16.46 11.61
C ASN A 244 -8.30 -15.58 11.16
N LEU A 245 -9.51 -15.91 11.57
CA LEU A 245 -10.70 -15.18 11.17
C LEU A 245 -10.76 -13.79 11.80
N LEU A 246 -10.92 -12.76 10.97
CA LEU A 246 -11.10 -11.36 11.40
C LEU A 246 -12.54 -10.85 11.21
N GLY A 247 -13.38 -11.63 10.54
CA GLY A 247 -14.80 -11.30 10.38
C GLY A 247 -15.24 -11.02 8.95
N ARG A 248 -16.30 -10.23 8.80
CA ARG A 248 -16.93 -9.93 7.51
C ARG A 248 -16.86 -8.46 7.17
N VAL A 249 -16.57 -8.17 5.91
CA VAL A 249 -16.53 -6.81 5.37
C VAL A 249 -17.63 -6.68 4.30
N GLY A 250 -18.72 -6.00 4.65
CA GLY A 250 -19.91 -5.84 3.78
C GLY A 250 -20.01 -4.47 3.08
N SER A 251 -19.09 -3.54 3.34
CA SER A 251 -19.16 -2.17 2.82
C SER A 251 -17.81 -1.73 2.23
N GLY A 252 -17.86 -0.66 1.40
CA GLY A 252 -16.67 0.00 0.86
C GLY A 252 -16.43 -0.18 -0.64
N LEU A 253 -17.06 -1.15 -1.31
CA LEU A 253 -16.98 -1.31 -2.76
C LEU A 253 -18.19 -0.67 -3.46
N ARG A 254 -17.93 -0.04 -4.61
CA ARG A 254 -18.96 0.40 -5.57
C ARG A 254 -19.47 -0.81 -6.36
N HIS A 255 -20.68 -0.70 -6.94
CA HIS A 255 -21.29 -1.81 -7.68
C HIS A 255 -20.37 -2.41 -8.76
N ALA A 256 -19.80 -1.59 -9.63
CA ALA A 256 -18.90 -2.09 -10.69
C ALA A 256 -17.67 -2.83 -10.13
N GLN A 257 -17.10 -2.37 -9.02
CA GLN A 257 -15.96 -3.04 -8.37
C GLN A 257 -16.35 -4.37 -7.73
N ARG A 258 -17.61 -4.50 -7.28
CA ARG A 258 -18.13 -5.76 -6.74
C ARG A 258 -18.30 -6.83 -7.81
N ASP A 259 -18.76 -6.42 -9.00
CA ASP A 259 -18.97 -7.35 -10.12
C ASP A 259 -17.63 -7.88 -10.65
N ASP A 260 -16.64 -6.99 -10.84
CA ASP A 260 -15.29 -7.36 -11.25
C ASP A 260 -14.62 -8.30 -10.21
N LEU A 261 -14.75 -7.96 -8.92
CA LEU A 261 -14.18 -8.79 -7.84
C LEU A 261 -14.88 -10.15 -7.77
N LEU A 262 -16.19 -10.20 -7.89
CA LEU A 262 -16.95 -11.44 -7.83
C LEU A 262 -16.55 -12.41 -8.95
N GLN A 263 -16.26 -11.91 -10.14
CA GLN A 263 -15.76 -12.73 -11.23
C GLN A 263 -14.45 -13.43 -10.84
N VAL A 264 -13.49 -12.65 -10.29
CA VAL A 264 -12.22 -13.22 -9.84
C VAL A 264 -12.41 -14.22 -8.69
N LEU A 265 -13.28 -13.90 -7.71
CA LEU A 265 -13.54 -14.79 -6.58
C LEU A 265 -14.12 -16.14 -7.01
N ARG A 266 -14.97 -16.17 -8.05
CA ARG A 266 -15.53 -17.41 -8.60
C ARG A 266 -14.47 -18.29 -9.27
N GLU A 267 -13.45 -17.72 -9.87
CA GLU A 267 -12.35 -18.45 -10.51
C GLU A 267 -11.44 -19.17 -9.50
N ILE A 268 -11.42 -18.70 -8.25
CA ILE A 268 -10.58 -19.25 -7.18
C ILE A 268 -11.38 -19.91 -6.06
N GLU A 269 -12.66 -20.29 -6.32
CA GLU A 269 -13.47 -21.00 -5.32
C GLU A 269 -12.85 -22.35 -4.94
N ARG A 270 -12.97 -22.67 -3.65
CA ARG A 270 -12.52 -23.94 -3.05
C ARG A 270 -13.62 -24.57 -2.17
N PRO A 271 -13.65 -25.91 -2.03
CA PRO A 271 -14.68 -26.58 -1.24
C PRO A 271 -14.48 -26.45 0.28
N THR A 272 -13.25 -26.20 0.73
CA THR A 272 -12.89 -26.20 2.16
C THR A 272 -12.72 -24.79 2.70
N CYS A 273 -13.17 -24.56 3.94
CA CYS A 273 -12.98 -23.28 4.64
C CYS A 273 -11.49 -23.04 4.94
N PRO A 274 -10.93 -21.87 4.60
CA PRO A 274 -9.54 -21.54 4.90
C PRO A 274 -9.33 -20.90 6.29
N PHE A 275 -10.37 -20.80 7.12
CA PHE A 275 -10.27 -20.15 8.44
C PHE A 275 -10.14 -21.14 9.58
N GLU A 276 -9.29 -20.80 10.54
CA GLU A 276 -9.18 -21.44 11.84
C GLU A 276 -9.25 -20.36 12.95
N PRO A 277 -10.22 -20.45 13.88
CA PRO A 277 -11.33 -21.41 13.89
C PRO A 277 -12.31 -21.20 12.72
N VAL A 278 -12.97 -22.27 12.30
CA VAL A 278 -14.02 -22.20 11.27
C VAL A 278 -15.13 -21.24 11.76
N PRO A 279 -15.56 -20.27 10.95
CA PRO A 279 -16.63 -19.37 11.35
C PRO A 279 -17.92 -20.11 11.64
N THR A 280 -18.71 -19.58 12.55
CA THR A 280 -20.01 -20.13 12.98
C THR A 280 -21.14 -19.17 12.61
N GLY A 281 -22.37 -19.69 12.60
CA GLY A 281 -23.57 -18.91 12.34
C GLY A 281 -24.30 -19.28 11.05
N PRO A 282 -25.53 -18.76 10.85
CA PRO A 282 -26.38 -19.14 9.73
C PRO A 282 -25.82 -18.73 8.36
N GLU A 283 -24.99 -17.68 8.30
CA GLU A 283 -24.42 -17.20 7.06
C GLU A 283 -23.36 -18.13 6.50
N VAL A 284 -22.69 -18.94 7.33
CA VAL A 284 -21.65 -19.87 6.90
C VAL A 284 -22.18 -20.88 5.86
N ARG A 285 -23.47 -21.26 5.99
CA ARG A 285 -24.11 -22.17 5.01
C ARG A 285 -24.21 -21.59 3.60
N ARG A 286 -24.14 -20.26 3.48
CA ARG A 286 -24.21 -19.53 2.23
C ARG A 286 -22.83 -19.04 1.78
N ALA A 287 -21.80 -19.21 2.61
CA ALA A 287 -20.45 -18.80 2.28
C ALA A 287 -19.89 -19.59 1.11
N ARG A 288 -19.12 -18.92 0.28
CA ARG A 288 -18.28 -19.48 -0.75
C ARG A 288 -16.84 -19.23 -0.37
N TRP A 289 -16.09 -20.30 -0.20
CA TRP A 289 -14.69 -20.21 0.20
C TRP A 289 -13.81 -20.06 -1.02
N VAL A 290 -12.72 -19.33 -0.88
CA VAL A 290 -11.76 -19.10 -1.97
C VAL A 290 -10.35 -19.42 -1.52
N GLU A 291 -9.48 -19.70 -2.49
CA GLU A 291 -8.06 -19.80 -2.22
C GLU A 291 -7.57 -18.45 -1.66
N PRO A 292 -6.83 -18.42 -0.55
CA PRO A 292 -6.42 -17.20 0.12
C PRO A 292 -5.25 -16.51 -0.62
N MET A 293 -5.54 -16.04 -1.84
CA MET A 293 -4.57 -15.45 -2.77
C MET A 293 -4.72 -13.94 -2.92
N LEU A 294 -5.84 -13.38 -2.47
CA LEU A 294 -6.16 -11.97 -2.66
C LEU A 294 -6.06 -11.21 -1.34
N CYS A 295 -5.37 -10.09 -1.37
CA CYS A 295 -5.28 -9.16 -0.27
C CYS A 295 -6.21 -7.95 -0.44
N ALA A 296 -6.71 -7.46 0.69
CA ALA A 296 -7.60 -6.30 0.75
C ALA A 296 -7.19 -5.36 1.89
N GLN A 297 -7.17 -4.07 1.63
CA GLN A 297 -7.02 -3.07 2.67
C GLN A 297 -8.35 -2.84 3.35
N VAL A 298 -8.40 -3.04 4.65
CA VAL A 298 -9.58 -2.93 5.50
C VAL A 298 -9.34 -1.87 6.56
N ARG A 299 -10.26 -0.92 6.66
CA ARG A 299 -10.33 0.05 7.76
C ARG A 299 -11.34 -0.45 8.78
N TYR A 300 -11.02 -0.33 10.05
CA TYR A 300 -11.87 -0.76 11.15
C TYR A 300 -11.83 0.24 12.32
N LEU A 301 -12.82 0.15 13.20
CA LEU A 301 -12.92 1.02 14.37
C LEU A 301 -12.10 0.47 15.55
N ALA A 302 -12.21 -0.82 15.82
CA ALA A 302 -11.52 -1.52 16.91
C ALA A 302 -11.45 -3.01 16.61
N VAL A 303 -10.65 -3.75 17.38
CA VAL A 303 -10.65 -5.21 17.45
C VAL A 303 -11.44 -5.62 18.69
N THR A 304 -12.37 -6.59 18.57
CA THR A 304 -13.09 -7.13 19.70
C THR A 304 -12.20 -8.07 20.51
N GLU A 305 -12.56 -8.37 21.78
CA GLU A 305 -11.85 -9.35 22.61
C GLU A 305 -11.70 -10.73 21.92
N GLY A 306 -12.62 -11.08 21.03
CA GLY A 306 -12.54 -12.30 20.22
C GLY A 306 -11.72 -12.17 18.93
N GLY A 307 -10.97 -11.09 18.73
CA GLY A 307 -10.09 -10.87 17.57
C GLY A 307 -10.82 -10.42 16.29
N ALA A 308 -12.15 -10.18 16.35
CA ALA A 308 -12.91 -9.76 15.17
C ALA A 308 -12.88 -8.23 14.99
N LEU A 309 -12.90 -7.78 13.74
CA LEU A 309 -12.95 -6.36 13.40
C LEU A 309 -14.33 -5.76 13.67
N ARG A 310 -14.36 -4.61 14.33
CA ARG A 310 -15.58 -3.83 14.54
C ARG A 310 -15.73 -2.78 13.43
N GLN A 311 -16.89 -2.76 12.79
CA GLN A 311 -17.25 -1.86 11.68
C GLN A 311 -16.20 -1.84 10.53
N PRO A 312 -15.79 -3.00 10.02
CA PRO A 312 -14.81 -3.04 8.96
C PRO A 312 -15.37 -2.51 7.65
N VAL A 313 -14.54 -1.74 6.93
CA VAL A 313 -14.86 -1.14 5.63
C VAL A 313 -13.74 -1.49 4.66
N LEU A 314 -14.06 -2.08 3.53
CA LEU A 314 -13.12 -2.35 2.47
C LEU A 314 -12.70 -1.04 1.79
N ARG A 315 -11.41 -0.79 1.72
CA ARG A 315 -10.85 0.42 1.11
C ARG A 315 -10.39 0.16 -0.32
N ALA A 316 -9.64 -0.90 -0.53
CA ALA A 316 -9.15 -1.31 -1.84
C ALA A 316 -8.73 -2.78 -1.83
N LEU A 317 -8.63 -3.39 -3.01
CA LEU A 317 -7.85 -4.62 -3.20
C LEU A 317 -6.36 -4.26 -3.20
N ARG A 318 -5.52 -5.18 -2.69
CA ARG A 318 -4.07 -5.01 -2.57
C ARG A 318 -3.32 -6.12 -3.32
N PRO A 319 -3.34 -6.06 -4.64
CA PRO A 319 -2.65 -7.07 -5.46
C PRO A 319 -1.12 -6.92 -5.45
N ASP A 320 -0.64 -5.79 -4.93
CA ASP A 320 0.75 -5.47 -4.68
C ASP A 320 1.31 -6.12 -3.41
N VAL A 321 0.43 -6.74 -2.59
CA VAL A 321 0.79 -7.41 -1.32
C VAL A 321 0.57 -8.91 -1.48
N ALA A 322 1.60 -9.71 -1.21
CA ALA A 322 1.43 -11.16 -1.13
C ALA A 322 0.66 -11.54 0.15
N PRO A 323 -0.22 -12.56 0.12
CA PRO A 323 -0.98 -12.98 1.30
C PRO A 323 -0.11 -13.30 2.52
N VAL A 324 1.06 -13.89 2.32
CA VAL A 324 2.02 -14.20 3.38
C VAL A 324 2.52 -12.94 4.11
N ASP A 325 2.67 -11.84 3.39
CA ASP A 325 3.10 -10.55 3.96
C ASP A 325 2.03 -9.92 4.89
N ALA A 326 0.77 -10.36 4.80
CA ALA A 326 -0.29 -9.91 5.70
C ALA A 326 -0.16 -10.51 7.11
N ALA A 327 0.64 -11.56 7.30
CA ALA A 327 0.92 -12.16 8.62
C ALA A 327 1.62 -11.19 9.58
N THR A 328 2.38 -10.23 9.05
CA THR A 328 3.13 -9.24 9.83
C THR A 328 2.33 -7.97 10.14
N ALA A 329 1.08 -7.88 9.67
CA ALA A 329 0.22 -6.74 9.94
C ALA A 329 -0.34 -6.85 11.37
N GLU A 330 0.16 -6.00 12.28
CA GLU A 330 -0.38 -5.95 13.65
C GLU A 330 -1.78 -5.32 13.63
N LEU A 331 -2.71 -5.99 14.29
CA LEU A 331 -4.02 -5.44 14.59
C LEU A 331 -3.91 -4.62 15.88
N TYR A 332 -4.27 -3.35 15.81
CA TYR A 332 -4.29 -2.49 17.01
C TYR A 332 -5.69 -2.40 17.58
N ASP A 333 -5.78 -2.64 18.89
CA ASP A 333 -6.93 -2.26 19.68
C ASP A 333 -6.75 -0.79 20.09
N ILE A 334 -7.68 0.06 19.66
CA ILE A 334 -7.75 1.44 20.13
C ILE A 334 -8.81 1.42 21.24
N THR A 335 -8.36 1.12 22.45
CA THR A 335 -9.17 1.34 23.66
C THR A 335 -9.29 2.81 23.99
#